data_da4efa7eddbc7e336b3d225215e8a41c
#
_entry.id   da4efa7eddbc7e336b3d225215e8a41c
#
_cell.length_a   1.000
_cell.length_b   1.000
_cell.length_c   1.000
_cell.angle_alpha   90.00
_cell.angle_beta   90.00
_cell.angle_gamma   90.00
#
_symmetry.space_group_name_H-M   'P 1'
#
loop_
_entity.id
_entity.type
_entity.pdbx_description
1 polymer ?
#
loop_
_entity_poly.entity_id
_entity_poly.type
_entity_poly.pdbx_seq_one_letter_code
_entity_poly.pdbx_strand_id
1 'polypeptide(L)'
;MSAGAFTAWVGRALESGSFVPPHPAQAQVMILPMSQLLGRAPAAVVLPGCDEIHLPASPEPADVWTPAQRKLLGLPTREELAVASHAAWQHALQSPCLDLLWRQGEGGEHLMPGVWMLELLQHHPVAGPEIRSERLLDARPSHMPAPRAGLARVARLSASSYDDLRSCPYRFFALRLLGLQEHEELDTEVDKRDFGNWLHLLLRHFHESARDLAAPSAQDHVRLIDAAADRATAEMALTEAEFMPFAATWPRVRHAYLAWQETHARDGGRFEQAELALEQRLGEVTLVGRIDRIDRLPDGQRLVIDYKTESRTRTAARLKDPGEDTQLPFYAALLDDDAPAALYLSVVEGDATKAFTQPDIVALRDQLVESIQHDMQRIVQGHPMPALGAGSACDYCAARGLCRRDFWAPADAGGVVPADA
;
A
#
# COMPACT_ATOMS: atom_id res chain seq x y z
N MET A 1 13.20 18.53 16.55
CA MET A 1 13.30 17.19 15.95
C MET A 1 12.08 17.06 15.06
N SER A 2 12.27 16.75 13.77
CA SER A 2 11.15 16.53 12.83
C SER A 2 10.42 15.22 13.17
N ALA A 3 9.17 15.05 12.69
CA ALA A 3 8.41 13.81 12.90
C ALA A 3 9.16 12.59 12.34
N GLY A 4 9.77 12.71 11.14
CA GLY A 4 10.57 11.63 10.56
C GLY A 4 11.82 11.30 11.38
N ALA A 5 12.53 12.31 11.91
CA ALA A 5 13.66 12.07 12.82
C ALA A 5 13.24 11.39 14.12
N PHE A 6 12.03 11.69 14.62
CA PHE A 6 11.45 11.03 15.78
C PHE A 6 11.11 9.57 15.48
N THR A 7 10.43 9.31 14.36
CA THR A 7 10.07 7.95 13.96
C THR A 7 11.32 7.08 13.74
N ALA A 8 12.34 7.60 13.05
CA ALA A 8 13.61 6.90 12.88
C ALA A 8 14.34 6.66 14.21
N TRP A 9 14.25 7.59 15.15
CA TRP A 9 14.81 7.41 16.50
C TRP A 9 14.03 6.34 17.29
N VAL A 10 12.68 6.36 17.23
CA VAL A 10 11.84 5.33 17.85
C VAL A 10 12.14 3.96 17.26
N GLY A 11 12.22 3.84 15.92
CA GLY A 11 12.60 2.60 15.23
C GLY A 11 13.93 2.06 15.76
N ARG A 12 14.99 2.87 15.77
CA ARG A 12 16.29 2.47 16.31
C ARG A 12 16.23 2.10 17.80
N ALA A 13 15.46 2.83 18.60
CA ALA A 13 15.30 2.53 20.02
C ALA A 13 14.58 1.19 20.26
N LEU A 14 13.56 0.89 19.44
CA LEU A 14 12.85 -0.39 19.50
C LEU A 14 13.73 -1.54 19.03
N GLU A 15 14.49 -1.36 17.93
CA GLU A 15 15.43 -2.36 17.44
C GLU A 15 16.61 -2.62 18.39
N SER A 16 17.07 -1.60 19.10
CA SER A 16 18.13 -1.75 20.11
C SER A 16 17.61 -2.30 21.45
N GLY A 17 16.30 -2.26 21.66
CA GLY A 17 15.65 -2.78 22.86
C GLY A 17 15.52 -4.30 22.81
N SER A 18 15.94 -5.01 23.85
CA SER A 18 15.61 -6.41 24.01
C SER A 18 14.43 -6.55 24.97
N PHE A 19 13.36 -7.16 24.51
CA PHE A 19 12.23 -7.56 25.35
C PHE A 19 12.24 -9.08 25.52
N VAL A 20 12.36 -9.51 26.76
CA VAL A 20 12.17 -10.93 27.09
C VAL A 20 10.72 -11.08 27.55
N PRO A 21 9.82 -11.66 26.74
CA PRO A 21 8.45 -11.86 27.16
C PRO A 21 8.43 -12.79 28.40
N PRO A 22 7.53 -12.55 29.36
CA PRO A 22 7.35 -13.47 30.47
C PRO A 22 6.97 -14.84 29.90
N HIS A 23 7.76 -15.84 30.24
CA HIS A 23 7.50 -17.23 29.85
C HIS A 23 7.06 -18.04 31.07
N PRO A 24 6.20 -19.03 30.91
CA PRO A 24 5.81 -19.91 32.02
C PRO A 24 7.04 -20.59 32.62
N ALA A 25 7.13 -20.66 33.94
CA ALA A 25 8.20 -21.37 34.62
C ALA A 25 8.29 -22.87 34.23
N GLN A 26 7.23 -23.39 33.60
CA GLN A 26 7.11 -24.77 33.13
C GLN A 26 7.24 -24.88 31.60
N ALA A 27 7.86 -23.89 30.93
CA ALA A 27 8.11 -23.98 29.48
C ALA A 27 8.96 -25.24 29.20
N GLN A 28 8.38 -26.19 28.46
CA GLN A 28 9.04 -27.46 28.11
C GLN A 28 9.85 -27.33 26.81
N VAL A 29 9.58 -26.34 26.00
CA VAL A 29 10.23 -26.10 24.72
C VAL A 29 10.86 -24.70 24.72
N MET A 30 12.14 -24.63 24.36
CA MET A 30 12.86 -23.37 24.18
C MET A 30 13.38 -23.29 22.73
N ILE A 31 13.23 -22.14 22.10
CA ILE A 31 13.79 -21.85 20.79
C ILE A 31 14.98 -20.93 21.01
N LEU A 32 16.17 -21.40 20.63
CA LEU A 32 17.44 -20.70 20.90
C LEU A 32 18.33 -20.77 19.64
N PRO A 33 19.16 -19.75 19.40
CA PRO A 33 20.26 -19.91 18.45
C PRO A 33 21.18 -21.07 18.87
N MET A 34 21.76 -21.78 17.90
CA MET A 34 22.63 -22.94 18.16
C MET A 34 23.81 -22.57 19.09
N SER A 35 24.36 -21.36 18.98
CA SER A 35 25.43 -20.85 19.86
C SER A 35 25.05 -20.77 21.33
N GLN A 36 23.76 -20.67 21.66
CA GLN A 36 23.26 -20.61 23.02
C GLN A 36 23.01 -21.99 23.63
N LEU A 37 23.24 -23.07 22.90
CA LEU A 37 23.20 -24.44 23.44
C LEU A 37 24.42 -24.73 24.31
N LEU A 38 25.55 -24.08 24.08
CA LEU A 38 26.78 -24.31 24.87
C LEU A 38 26.52 -24.14 26.37
N GLY A 39 26.92 -25.14 27.14
CA GLY A 39 26.72 -25.17 28.59
C GLY A 39 25.29 -25.53 29.04
N ARG A 40 24.39 -25.89 28.15
CA ARG A 40 23.03 -26.39 28.46
C ARG A 40 22.96 -27.88 28.16
N ALA A 41 22.20 -28.62 28.97
CA ALA A 41 21.98 -30.07 28.81
C ALA A 41 20.47 -30.32 28.61
N PRO A 42 19.89 -30.01 27.45
CA PRO A 42 18.50 -30.33 27.17
C PRO A 42 18.27 -31.81 27.03
N ALA A 43 17.10 -32.28 27.39
CA ALA A 43 16.73 -33.71 27.24
C ALA A 43 16.62 -34.15 25.76
N ALA A 44 16.25 -33.20 24.90
CA ALA A 44 16.17 -33.40 23.46
C ALA A 44 16.49 -32.09 22.73
N VAL A 45 17.05 -32.20 21.53
CA VAL A 45 17.35 -31.11 20.63
C VAL A 45 16.75 -31.39 19.26
N VAL A 46 16.03 -30.42 18.71
CA VAL A 46 15.68 -30.39 17.28
C VAL A 46 16.48 -29.26 16.66
N LEU A 47 17.34 -29.57 15.72
CA LEU A 47 18.19 -28.61 15.03
C LEU A 47 17.74 -28.47 13.57
N PRO A 48 16.88 -27.49 13.27
CA PRO A 48 16.46 -27.19 11.90
C PRO A 48 17.54 -26.37 11.16
N GLY A 49 17.48 -26.38 9.82
CA GLY A 49 18.40 -25.58 9.00
C GLY A 49 19.80 -26.18 8.90
N CYS A 50 19.91 -27.53 8.91
CA CYS A 50 21.19 -28.19 8.68
C CYS A 50 21.56 -28.26 7.17
N ASP A 51 21.12 -27.29 6.38
CA ASP A 51 21.45 -27.10 4.96
C ASP A 51 22.66 -26.18 4.77
N GLU A 52 23.17 -26.10 3.55
CA GLU A 52 24.36 -25.34 3.18
C GLU A 52 24.24 -23.82 3.40
N ILE A 53 23.01 -23.31 3.38
CA ILE A 53 22.73 -21.86 3.59
C ILE A 53 22.75 -21.53 5.07
N HIS A 54 22.03 -22.31 5.89
CA HIS A 54 21.80 -21.98 7.31
C HIS A 54 22.86 -22.56 8.25
N LEU A 55 23.60 -23.59 7.80
CA LEU A 55 24.71 -24.19 8.55
C LEU A 55 26.01 -24.12 7.73
N PRO A 56 26.53 -22.94 7.36
CA PRO A 56 27.78 -22.81 6.63
C PRO A 56 28.96 -23.14 7.55
N ALA A 57 29.93 -23.90 7.04
CA ALA A 57 31.14 -24.25 7.79
C ALA A 57 31.97 -23.01 8.19
N SER A 58 31.81 -21.91 7.48
CA SER A 58 32.48 -20.64 7.74
C SER A 58 31.48 -19.47 7.61
N PRO A 59 30.75 -19.17 8.68
CA PRO A 59 29.74 -18.11 8.67
C PRO A 59 30.38 -16.75 8.42
N GLU A 60 29.71 -15.94 7.59
CA GLU A 60 30.13 -14.57 7.40
C GLU A 60 29.64 -13.70 8.55
N PRO A 61 30.49 -12.78 9.04
CA PRO A 61 30.04 -11.78 10.00
C PRO A 61 28.91 -10.91 9.42
N ALA A 62 27.90 -10.63 10.21
CA ALA A 62 26.71 -9.89 9.79
C ALA A 62 26.92 -8.37 9.60
N ASP A 63 28.17 -7.88 9.65
CA ASP A 63 28.48 -6.47 9.59
C ASP A 63 29.46 -6.11 8.44
N VAL A 64 29.64 -4.83 8.20
CA VAL A 64 30.47 -4.28 7.12
C VAL A 64 31.96 -4.10 7.47
N TRP A 65 32.39 -4.51 8.67
CA TRP A 65 33.74 -4.29 9.14
C TRP A 65 34.74 -5.25 8.47
N THR A 66 35.84 -4.70 7.98
CA THR A 66 36.95 -5.52 7.48
C THR A 66 37.57 -6.36 8.60
N PRO A 67 38.24 -7.49 8.30
CA PRO A 67 38.91 -8.31 9.32
C PRO A 67 39.87 -7.55 10.23
N ALA A 68 40.58 -6.56 9.68
CA ALA A 68 41.47 -5.70 10.45
C ALA A 68 40.72 -4.78 11.42
N GLN A 69 39.62 -4.20 10.97
CA GLN A 69 38.75 -3.35 11.80
C GLN A 69 38.10 -4.18 12.90
N ARG A 70 37.60 -5.38 12.58
CA ARG A 70 37.02 -6.30 13.56
C ARG A 70 38.01 -6.61 14.69
N LYS A 71 39.26 -6.90 14.34
CA LYS A 71 40.32 -7.16 15.33
C LYS A 71 40.56 -5.95 16.23
N LEU A 72 40.60 -4.74 15.66
CA LEU A 72 40.75 -3.49 16.44
C LEU A 72 39.57 -3.21 17.38
N LEU A 73 38.38 -3.55 16.96
CA LEU A 73 37.13 -3.36 17.73
C LEU A 73 36.88 -4.49 18.72
N GLY A 74 37.71 -5.53 18.75
CA GLY A 74 37.47 -6.70 19.62
C GLY A 74 36.26 -7.54 19.20
N LEU A 75 35.85 -7.43 17.93
CA LEU A 75 34.76 -8.22 17.38
C LEU A 75 35.28 -9.58 16.87
N PRO A 76 34.49 -10.66 17.01
CA PRO A 76 34.93 -11.99 16.59
C PRO A 76 35.24 -12.02 15.09
N THR A 77 36.37 -12.62 14.74
CA THR A 77 36.75 -12.87 13.35
C THR A 77 35.92 -14.00 12.74
N ARG A 78 35.95 -14.13 11.40
CA ARG A 78 35.26 -15.23 10.71
C ARG A 78 35.73 -16.61 11.20
N GLU A 79 37.01 -16.76 11.50
CA GLU A 79 37.60 -18.01 12.02
C GLU A 79 37.12 -18.30 13.43
N GLU A 80 37.05 -17.29 14.30
CA GLU A 80 36.49 -17.44 15.66
C GLU A 80 35.00 -17.81 15.62
N LEU A 81 34.23 -17.20 14.71
CA LEU A 81 32.82 -17.56 14.51
C LEU A 81 32.67 -19.00 14.00
N ALA A 82 33.52 -19.43 13.07
CA ALA A 82 33.53 -20.80 12.57
C ALA A 82 33.85 -21.82 13.68
N VAL A 83 34.85 -21.55 14.50
CA VAL A 83 35.21 -22.39 15.66
C VAL A 83 34.06 -22.44 16.67
N ALA A 84 33.44 -21.31 16.99
CA ALA A 84 32.32 -21.25 17.93
C ALA A 84 31.09 -22.01 17.40
N SER A 85 30.76 -21.87 16.11
CA SER A 85 29.66 -22.58 15.45
C SER A 85 29.90 -24.09 15.42
N HIS A 86 31.12 -24.52 15.11
CA HIS A 86 31.47 -25.93 15.11
C HIS A 86 31.43 -26.53 16.52
N ALA A 87 31.89 -25.79 17.54
CA ALA A 87 31.80 -26.25 18.92
C ALA A 87 30.32 -26.40 19.37
N ALA A 88 29.45 -25.46 18.97
CA ALA A 88 28.03 -25.57 19.26
C ALA A 88 27.36 -26.77 18.53
N TRP A 89 27.74 -27.02 17.28
CA TRP A 89 27.34 -28.22 16.54
C TRP A 89 27.75 -29.49 17.26
N GLN A 90 29.02 -29.61 17.64
CA GLN A 90 29.53 -30.79 18.36
C GLN A 90 28.85 -30.98 19.72
N HIS A 91 28.52 -29.91 20.40
CA HIS A 91 27.78 -29.94 21.65
C HIS A 91 26.33 -30.45 21.44
N ALA A 92 25.67 -30.00 20.36
CA ALA A 92 24.34 -30.46 20.00
C ALA A 92 24.31 -31.97 19.70
N LEU A 93 25.34 -32.51 19.06
CA LEU A 93 25.47 -33.95 18.77
C LEU A 93 25.60 -34.80 20.04
N GLN A 94 25.92 -34.24 21.20
CA GLN A 94 25.96 -34.97 22.47
C GLN A 94 24.60 -35.07 23.16
N SER A 95 23.53 -34.47 22.57
CA SER A 95 22.20 -34.58 23.14
C SER A 95 21.70 -36.06 23.13
N PRO A 96 21.07 -36.52 24.21
CA PRO A 96 20.54 -37.90 24.26
C PRO A 96 19.50 -38.20 23.19
N CYS A 97 18.75 -37.18 22.79
CA CYS A 97 17.76 -37.25 21.71
C CYS A 97 17.98 -36.07 20.77
N LEU A 98 18.27 -36.34 19.50
CA LEU A 98 18.64 -35.34 18.53
C LEU A 98 17.98 -35.59 17.19
N ASP A 99 17.21 -34.61 16.73
CA ASP A 99 16.67 -34.58 15.37
C ASP A 99 17.39 -33.47 14.56
N LEU A 100 18.04 -33.85 13.47
CA LEU A 100 18.69 -32.99 12.52
C LEU A 100 17.82 -32.84 11.28
N LEU A 101 17.42 -31.63 10.95
CA LEU A 101 16.50 -31.37 9.84
C LEU A 101 17.18 -30.42 8.85
N TRP A 102 17.13 -30.76 7.56
CA TRP A 102 17.54 -29.87 6.49
C TRP A 102 16.48 -29.77 5.39
N ARG A 103 16.46 -28.67 4.70
CA ARG A 103 15.56 -28.48 3.55
C ARG A 103 16.21 -29.04 2.30
N GLN A 104 15.41 -29.67 1.44
CA GLN A 104 15.88 -30.20 0.16
C GLN A 104 15.75 -29.17 -0.98
N GLY A 105 15.13 -28.02 -0.74
CA GLY A 105 15.00 -26.96 -1.72
C GLY A 105 14.37 -25.69 -1.14
N GLU A 106 14.65 -24.58 -1.80
CA GLU A 106 14.07 -23.26 -1.53
C GLU A 106 13.94 -22.50 -2.83
N GLY A 107 12.79 -21.85 -3.06
CA GLY A 107 12.57 -21.03 -4.26
C GLY A 107 12.68 -21.77 -5.60
N GLY A 108 12.57 -23.11 -5.59
CA GLY A 108 12.74 -23.96 -6.79
C GLY A 108 14.17 -24.45 -7.01
N GLU A 109 15.12 -24.06 -6.17
CA GLU A 109 16.51 -24.55 -6.21
C GLU A 109 16.73 -25.68 -5.20
N HIS A 110 17.56 -26.64 -5.59
CA HIS A 110 17.95 -27.75 -4.71
C HIS A 110 18.96 -27.27 -3.67
N LEU A 111 18.73 -27.61 -2.39
CA LEU A 111 19.66 -27.37 -1.30
C LEU A 111 20.38 -28.66 -0.89
N MET A 112 21.68 -28.52 -0.67
CA MET A 112 22.50 -29.60 -0.14
C MET A 112 22.54 -29.55 1.40
N PRO A 113 22.70 -30.70 2.08
CA PRO A 113 23.04 -30.68 3.50
C PRO A 113 24.31 -29.89 3.75
N GLY A 114 24.39 -29.19 4.88
CA GLY A 114 25.60 -28.47 5.29
C GLY A 114 26.80 -29.41 5.44
N VAL A 115 28.02 -28.88 5.36
CA VAL A 115 29.26 -29.67 5.35
C VAL A 115 29.35 -30.61 6.55
N TRP A 116 29.07 -30.15 7.75
CA TRP A 116 29.11 -31.00 8.97
C TRP A 116 28.01 -32.06 8.97
N MET A 117 26.88 -31.77 8.34
CA MET A 117 25.81 -32.76 8.15
C MET A 117 26.24 -33.84 7.15
N LEU A 118 26.92 -33.47 6.05
CA LEU A 118 27.48 -34.40 5.08
C LEU A 118 28.51 -35.32 5.71
N GLU A 119 29.41 -34.80 6.56
CA GLU A 119 30.39 -35.61 7.31
C GLU A 119 29.67 -36.64 8.23
N LEU A 120 28.62 -36.19 8.93
CA LEU A 120 27.84 -37.07 9.80
C LEU A 120 27.16 -38.17 9.01
N LEU A 121 26.57 -37.86 7.85
CA LEU A 121 25.88 -38.82 6.98
C LEU A 121 26.80 -39.88 6.39
N GLN A 122 28.11 -39.62 6.26
CA GLN A 122 29.07 -40.63 5.83
C GLN A 122 29.24 -41.76 6.87
N HIS A 123 29.08 -41.43 8.15
CA HIS A 123 29.29 -42.36 9.24
C HIS A 123 27.98 -42.92 9.83
N HIS A 124 26.92 -42.13 9.69
CA HIS A 124 25.58 -42.45 10.20
C HIS A 124 24.57 -42.28 9.07
N PRO A 125 24.40 -43.30 8.22
CA PRO A 125 23.38 -43.25 7.17
C PRO A 125 22.01 -43.06 7.78
N VAL A 126 21.15 -42.32 7.11
CA VAL A 126 19.76 -42.08 7.55
C VAL A 126 19.08 -43.40 7.80
N ALA A 127 18.78 -43.71 9.06
CA ALA A 127 18.16 -44.95 9.45
C ALA A 127 16.64 -44.84 9.33
N GLY A 128 16.10 -45.49 8.35
CA GLY A 128 14.67 -45.73 8.23
C GLY A 128 13.89 -44.74 7.33
N PRO A 129 12.74 -45.16 6.86
CA PRO A 129 11.85 -44.28 6.12
C PRO A 129 11.30 -43.16 7.01
N GLU A 130 11.04 -42.01 6.43
CA GLU A 130 10.29 -40.93 7.08
C GLU A 130 8.94 -41.47 7.57
N ILE A 131 8.77 -41.51 8.89
CA ILE A 131 7.53 -42.06 9.50
C ILE A 131 6.41 -41.03 9.60
N ARG A 132 6.72 -39.71 9.34
CA ARG A 132 5.70 -38.70 9.24
C ARG A 132 4.86 -38.95 8.00
N SER A 133 3.60 -39.28 8.18
CA SER A 133 2.69 -39.38 7.05
C SER A 133 2.57 -38.09 6.34
N GLU A 134 2.94 -38.01 5.07
CA GLU A 134 2.60 -36.93 4.20
C GLU A 134 1.08 -36.85 4.13
N ARG A 135 0.51 -35.85 4.78
CA ARG A 135 -0.92 -35.58 4.68
C ARG A 135 -1.14 -34.80 3.39
N LEU A 136 -1.46 -35.51 2.33
CA LEU A 136 -1.99 -34.92 1.12
C LEU A 136 -3.31 -34.24 1.50
N LEU A 137 -3.25 -32.92 1.71
CA LEU A 137 -4.45 -32.13 1.84
C LEU A 137 -4.95 -31.90 0.41
N ASP A 138 -6.01 -32.58 0.04
CA ASP A 138 -6.76 -32.25 -1.16
C ASP A 138 -7.20 -30.79 -1.03
N ALA A 139 -6.61 -29.92 -1.85
CA ALA A 139 -7.02 -28.54 -1.92
C ALA A 139 -8.48 -28.50 -2.40
N ARG A 140 -9.40 -28.26 -1.50
CA ARG A 140 -10.80 -28.09 -1.87
C ARG A 140 -10.97 -26.69 -2.48
N PRO A 141 -11.49 -26.59 -3.70
CA PRO A 141 -11.84 -25.30 -4.27
C PRO A 141 -12.78 -24.54 -3.33
N SER A 142 -12.58 -23.26 -3.21
CA SER A 142 -13.49 -22.38 -2.48
C SER A 142 -14.61 -21.92 -3.41
N HIS A 143 -15.78 -21.64 -2.85
CA HIS A 143 -16.86 -20.99 -3.59
C HIS A 143 -16.64 -19.49 -3.65
N MET A 144 -17.08 -18.87 -4.73
CA MET A 144 -17.13 -17.42 -4.87
C MET A 144 -17.99 -16.81 -3.75
N PRO A 145 -17.42 -15.94 -2.90
CA PRO A 145 -18.19 -15.38 -1.80
C PRO A 145 -19.24 -14.38 -2.30
N ALA A 146 -20.44 -14.45 -1.74
CA ALA A 146 -21.54 -13.53 -2.01
C ALA A 146 -22.28 -13.17 -0.70
N PRO A 147 -21.63 -12.49 0.25
CA PRO A 147 -22.23 -12.14 1.52
C PRO A 147 -23.38 -11.14 1.33
N ARG A 148 -24.20 -11.03 2.39
CA ARG A 148 -25.26 -10.02 2.52
C ARG A 148 -24.85 -9.03 3.61
N ALA A 149 -25.23 -7.77 3.47
CA ALA A 149 -24.88 -6.74 4.44
C ALA A 149 -25.46 -6.99 5.86
N GLY A 150 -26.52 -7.78 5.97
CA GLY A 150 -27.18 -8.04 7.24
C GLY A 150 -27.73 -6.76 7.87
N LEU A 151 -27.28 -6.45 9.10
CA LEU A 151 -27.64 -5.21 9.81
C LEU A 151 -26.70 -4.03 9.53
N ALA A 152 -25.62 -4.24 8.76
CA ALA A 152 -24.69 -3.17 8.42
C ALA A 152 -25.37 -2.12 7.54
N ARG A 153 -25.05 -0.86 7.80
CA ARG A 153 -25.59 0.29 7.05
C ARG A 153 -24.44 1.10 6.45
N VAL A 154 -24.63 1.53 5.23
CA VAL A 154 -23.72 2.48 4.58
C VAL A 154 -24.14 3.88 5.01
N ALA A 155 -23.53 4.41 6.06
CA ALA A 155 -23.85 5.75 6.55
C ALA A 155 -23.16 6.85 5.73
N ARG A 156 -21.94 6.59 5.27
CA ARG A 156 -21.09 7.53 4.52
C ARG A 156 -20.52 6.84 3.29
N LEU A 157 -20.50 7.56 2.18
CA LEU A 157 -19.99 7.03 0.91
C LEU A 157 -19.06 8.07 0.26
N SER A 158 -17.86 7.66 -0.07
CA SER A 158 -16.92 8.47 -0.87
C SER A 158 -16.86 7.98 -2.31
N ALA A 159 -16.31 8.79 -3.22
CA ALA A 159 -16.10 8.39 -4.61
C ALA A 159 -15.34 7.06 -4.72
N SER A 160 -14.23 6.91 -3.98
CA SER A 160 -13.46 5.67 -3.97
C SER A 160 -14.22 4.48 -3.38
N SER A 161 -15.07 4.73 -2.37
CA SER A 161 -15.93 3.66 -1.80
C SER A 161 -16.99 3.20 -2.80
N TYR A 162 -17.56 4.12 -3.55
CA TYR A 162 -18.53 3.76 -4.59
C TYR A 162 -17.88 3.05 -5.78
N ASP A 163 -16.67 3.45 -6.14
CA ASP A 163 -15.87 2.75 -7.14
C ASP A 163 -15.53 1.31 -6.70
N ASP A 164 -15.21 1.09 -5.42
CA ASP A 164 -15.05 -0.26 -4.86
C ASP A 164 -16.33 -1.11 -5.03
N LEU A 165 -17.53 -0.53 -4.79
CA LEU A 165 -18.80 -1.23 -4.94
C LEU A 165 -19.07 -1.62 -6.40
N ARG A 166 -18.83 -0.71 -7.33
CA ARG A 166 -19.00 -0.94 -8.77
C ARG A 166 -18.02 -1.95 -9.33
N SER A 167 -16.77 -1.84 -8.92
CA SER A 167 -15.71 -2.75 -9.37
C SER A 167 -15.88 -4.16 -8.82
N CYS A 168 -16.32 -4.29 -7.56
CA CYS A 168 -16.58 -5.58 -6.93
C CYS A 168 -17.40 -5.41 -5.63
N PRO A 169 -18.69 -5.80 -5.60
CA PRO A 169 -19.50 -5.70 -4.40
C PRO A 169 -18.89 -6.35 -3.16
N TYR A 170 -18.21 -7.49 -3.31
CA TYR A 170 -17.50 -8.13 -2.21
C TYR A 170 -16.35 -7.28 -1.67
N ARG A 171 -15.61 -6.59 -2.54
CA ARG A 171 -14.54 -5.67 -2.14
C ARG A 171 -15.09 -4.55 -1.26
N PHE A 172 -16.20 -3.95 -1.67
CA PHE A 172 -16.90 -2.95 -0.86
C PHE A 172 -17.36 -3.52 0.48
N PHE A 173 -17.94 -4.72 0.49
CA PHE A 173 -18.36 -5.40 1.72
C PHE A 173 -17.19 -5.57 2.68
N ALA A 174 -16.07 -6.12 2.21
CA ALA A 174 -14.91 -6.38 3.06
C ALA A 174 -14.24 -5.09 3.56
N LEU A 175 -13.95 -4.16 2.65
CA LEU A 175 -13.13 -2.98 2.97
C LEU A 175 -13.94 -1.83 3.58
N ARG A 176 -15.23 -1.67 3.19
CA ARG A 176 -16.05 -0.51 3.60
C ARG A 176 -17.10 -0.85 4.64
N LEU A 177 -17.79 -1.99 4.53
CA LEU A 177 -18.79 -2.39 5.53
C LEU A 177 -18.17 -3.06 6.75
N LEU A 178 -17.20 -3.96 6.55
CA LEU A 178 -16.49 -4.60 7.66
C LEU A 178 -15.29 -3.79 8.16
N GLY A 179 -14.84 -2.77 7.41
CA GLY A 179 -13.71 -1.93 7.77
C GLY A 179 -12.36 -2.67 7.79
N LEU A 180 -12.25 -3.77 7.04
CA LEU A 180 -11.01 -4.52 6.97
C LEU A 180 -10.00 -3.73 6.14
N GLN A 181 -8.86 -3.44 6.73
CA GLN A 181 -7.76 -2.72 6.08
C GLN A 181 -6.50 -3.56 6.18
N GLU A 182 -5.72 -3.52 5.13
CA GLU A 182 -4.35 -4.01 5.17
C GLU A 182 -3.53 -3.04 6.03
N HIS A 183 -2.75 -3.57 6.96
CA HIS A 183 -1.82 -2.72 7.69
C HIS A 183 -0.76 -2.22 6.70
N GLU A 184 -0.67 -0.91 6.58
CA GLU A 184 0.44 -0.30 5.82
C GLU A 184 1.75 -0.66 6.54
N GLU A 185 2.67 -1.29 5.84
CA GLU A 185 4.04 -1.41 6.32
C GLU A 185 4.58 0.01 6.52
N LEU A 186 5.40 0.21 7.55
CA LEU A 186 6.09 1.47 7.77
C LEU A 186 7.16 1.62 6.67
N ASP A 187 6.70 1.97 5.49
CA ASP A 187 7.59 2.20 4.35
C ASP A 187 8.34 3.51 4.57
N THR A 188 9.66 3.46 4.45
CA THR A 188 10.53 4.62 4.63
C THR A 188 10.87 5.29 3.30
N GLU A 189 10.45 4.71 2.19
CA GLU A 189 10.72 5.24 0.85
C GLU A 189 9.56 6.09 0.34
N VAL A 190 9.89 7.28 -0.15
CA VAL A 190 8.90 8.19 -0.76
C VAL A 190 8.50 7.65 -2.14
N ASP A 191 7.21 7.43 -2.33
CA ASP A 191 6.66 6.86 -3.55
C ASP A 191 5.91 7.89 -4.43
N LYS A 192 5.28 7.41 -5.50
CA LYS A 192 4.47 8.25 -6.41
C LYS A 192 3.22 8.83 -5.74
N ARG A 193 2.68 8.17 -4.72
CA ARG A 193 1.52 8.62 -3.96
C ARG A 193 1.90 9.81 -3.10
N ASP A 194 3.08 9.75 -2.45
CA ASP A 194 3.60 10.86 -1.66
C ASP A 194 3.88 12.09 -2.51
N PHE A 195 4.40 11.90 -3.72
CA PHE A 195 4.54 12.99 -4.68
C PHE A 195 3.19 13.60 -5.05
N GLY A 196 2.16 12.77 -5.25
CA GLY A 196 0.79 13.25 -5.48
C GLY A 196 0.29 14.10 -4.31
N ASN A 197 0.41 13.59 -3.08
CA ASN A 197 0.01 14.28 -1.86
C ASN A 197 0.76 15.61 -1.68
N TRP A 198 2.07 15.61 -1.93
CA TRP A 198 2.90 16.81 -1.90
C TRP A 198 2.43 17.86 -2.92
N LEU A 199 2.12 17.44 -4.15
CA LEU A 199 1.66 18.34 -5.21
C LEU A 199 0.32 18.97 -4.85
N HIS A 200 -0.65 18.22 -4.35
CA HIS A 200 -1.95 18.73 -3.91
C HIS A 200 -1.77 19.76 -2.78
N LEU A 201 -0.96 19.44 -1.79
CA LEU A 201 -0.68 20.32 -0.67
C LEU A 201 0.00 21.63 -1.11
N LEU A 202 0.99 21.52 -1.99
CA LEU A 202 1.67 22.68 -2.60
C LEU A 202 0.70 23.56 -3.36
N LEU A 203 -0.12 22.99 -4.25
CA LEU A 203 -1.07 23.75 -5.07
C LEU A 203 -2.14 24.44 -4.21
N ARG A 204 -2.60 23.80 -3.15
CA ARG A 204 -3.45 24.42 -2.14
C ARG A 204 -2.78 25.66 -1.54
N HIS A 205 -1.56 25.53 -1.00
CA HIS A 205 -0.83 26.65 -0.39
C HIS A 205 -0.59 27.79 -1.38
N PHE A 206 -0.26 27.46 -2.63
CA PHE A 206 -0.08 28.43 -3.69
C PHE A 206 -1.35 29.25 -3.94
N HIS A 207 -2.49 28.58 -4.16
CA HIS A 207 -3.74 29.26 -4.48
C HIS A 207 -4.30 30.05 -3.30
N GLU A 208 -4.23 29.53 -2.09
CA GLU A 208 -4.63 30.24 -0.88
C GLU A 208 -3.80 31.54 -0.70
N SER A 209 -2.49 31.48 -0.94
CA SER A 209 -1.60 32.63 -0.83
C SER A 209 -1.79 33.65 -1.98
N ALA A 210 -2.07 33.17 -3.20
CA ALA A 210 -2.28 34.00 -4.36
C ALA A 210 -3.61 34.77 -4.32
N ARG A 211 -4.63 34.20 -3.67
CA ARG A 211 -5.97 34.82 -3.56
C ARG A 211 -5.94 36.19 -2.90
N ASP A 212 -5.07 36.38 -1.91
CA ASP A 212 -5.01 37.58 -1.11
C ASP A 212 -4.21 38.73 -1.79
N LEU A 213 -3.64 38.49 -2.97
CA LEU A 213 -2.86 39.48 -3.71
C LEU A 213 -3.68 40.19 -4.76
N ALA A 214 -3.62 41.52 -4.71
CA ALA A 214 -4.19 42.35 -5.77
C ALA A 214 -3.27 42.37 -6.99
N ALA A 215 -3.67 41.72 -8.09
CA ALA A 215 -2.98 41.68 -9.38
C ALA A 215 -1.49 41.23 -9.31
N PRO A 216 -1.20 39.97 -8.89
CA PRO A 216 0.16 39.48 -8.79
C PRO A 216 0.83 39.40 -10.18
N SER A 217 2.11 39.77 -10.23
CA SER A 217 2.92 39.63 -11.43
C SER A 217 3.31 38.14 -11.66
N ALA A 218 3.77 37.79 -12.87
CA ALA A 218 4.30 36.49 -13.15
C ALA A 218 5.46 36.09 -12.19
N GLN A 219 6.27 37.05 -11.79
CA GLN A 219 7.38 36.84 -10.85
C GLN A 219 6.86 36.58 -9.42
N ASP A 220 5.74 37.21 -9.04
CA ASP A 220 5.09 36.95 -7.75
C ASP A 220 4.54 35.52 -7.71
N HIS A 221 3.91 35.04 -8.79
CA HIS A 221 3.45 33.69 -8.89
C HIS A 221 4.58 32.68 -8.77
N VAL A 222 5.75 32.91 -9.40
CA VAL A 222 6.93 32.07 -9.25
C VAL A 222 7.40 32.01 -7.80
N ARG A 223 7.49 33.16 -7.12
CA ARG A 223 7.89 33.20 -5.70
C ARG A 223 6.91 32.51 -4.79
N LEU A 224 5.62 32.71 -5.03
CA LEU A 224 4.56 32.06 -4.21
C LEU A 224 4.54 30.55 -4.36
N ILE A 225 4.67 30.03 -5.58
CA ILE A 225 4.62 28.59 -5.80
C ILE A 225 5.88 27.90 -5.27
N ASP A 226 7.05 28.56 -5.31
CA ASP A 226 8.27 28.04 -4.71
C ASP A 226 8.17 28.03 -3.17
N ALA A 227 7.66 29.11 -2.57
CA ALA A 227 7.40 29.16 -1.13
C ALA A 227 6.36 28.11 -0.69
N ALA A 228 5.35 27.84 -1.53
CA ALA A 228 4.38 26.78 -1.29
C ALA A 228 5.01 25.38 -1.37
N ALA A 229 5.95 25.18 -2.29
CA ALA A 229 6.71 23.94 -2.40
C ALA A 229 7.57 23.68 -1.15
N ASP A 230 8.31 24.69 -0.69
CA ASP A 230 9.10 24.62 0.54
C ASP A 230 8.22 24.29 1.75
N ARG A 231 7.07 24.97 1.84
CA ARG A 231 6.11 24.73 2.93
C ARG A 231 5.53 23.32 2.90
N ALA A 232 5.12 22.80 1.75
CA ALA A 232 4.60 21.45 1.61
C ALA A 232 5.65 20.41 1.97
N THR A 233 6.91 20.61 1.54
CA THR A 233 8.05 19.75 1.87
C THR A 233 8.29 19.70 3.39
N ALA A 234 8.24 20.86 4.04
CA ALA A 234 8.40 20.94 5.49
C ALA A 234 7.23 20.32 6.25
N GLU A 235 5.99 20.50 5.79
CA GLU A 235 4.77 19.98 6.40
C GLU A 235 4.70 18.45 6.31
N MET A 236 5.16 17.87 5.21
CA MET A 236 5.28 16.42 5.02
C MET A 236 6.56 15.83 5.65
N ALA A 237 7.39 16.67 6.27
CA ALA A 237 8.67 16.28 6.89
C ALA A 237 9.62 15.51 5.93
N LEU A 238 9.56 15.81 4.63
CA LEU A 238 10.42 15.19 3.63
C LEU A 238 11.85 15.72 3.75
N THR A 239 12.83 14.82 3.74
CA THR A 239 14.23 15.19 3.69
C THR A 239 14.67 15.50 2.25
N GLU A 240 15.75 16.25 2.08
CA GLU A 240 16.29 16.58 0.75
C GLU A 240 16.62 15.31 -0.06
N ALA A 241 17.14 14.28 0.59
CA ALA A 241 17.49 13.01 -0.04
C ALA A 241 16.26 12.24 -0.53
N GLU A 242 15.21 12.16 0.29
CA GLU A 242 13.94 11.50 -0.05
C GLU A 242 13.21 12.22 -1.17
N PHE A 243 13.27 13.55 -1.19
CA PHE A 243 12.59 14.37 -2.20
C PHE A 243 13.35 14.52 -3.51
N MET A 244 14.65 14.18 -3.55
CA MET A 244 15.53 14.36 -4.71
C MET A 244 14.94 13.86 -6.05
N PRO A 245 14.30 12.67 -6.15
CA PRO A 245 13.73 12.19 -7.40
C PRO A 245 12.67 13.13 -7.99
N PHE A 246 11.93 13.83 -7.15
CA PHE A 246 10.86 14.76 -7.54
C PHE A 246 11.38 16.18 -7.73
N ALA A 247 12.35 16.60 -6.94
CA ALA A 247 12.99 17.91 -7.05
C ALA A 247 13.56 18.17 -8.46
N ALA A 248 14.11 17.14 -9.10
CA ALA A 248 14.65 17.26 -10.45
C ALA A 248 13.59 17.59 -11.52
N THR A 249 12.35 17.15 -11.32
CA THR A 249 11.24 17.39 -12.26
C THR A 249 10.47 18.65 -11.94
N TRP A 250 10.52 19.16 -10.72
CA TRP A 250 9.75 20.26 -10.22
C TRP A 250 9.86 21.56 -11.05
N PRO A 251 11.04 22.04 -11.47
CA PRO A 251 11.13 23.29 -12.24
C PRO A 251 10.31 23.27 -13.54
N ARG A 252 10.26 22.10 -14.20
CA ARG A 252 9.46 21.88 -15.42
C ARG A 252 7.98 21.85 -15.11
N VAL A 253 7.56 21.10 -14.09
CA VAL A 253 6.17 21.02 -13.64
C VAL A 253 5.65 22.38 -13.23
N ARG A 254 6.42 23.14 -12.45
CA ARG A 254 6.11 24.50 -12.04
C ARG A 254 5.87 25.41 -13.24
N HIS A 255 6.78 25.44 -14.20
CA HIS A 255 6.67 26.28 -15.38
C HIS A 255 5.41 25.93 -16.20
N ALA A 256 5.17 24.65 -16.44
CA ALA A 256 4.00 24.18 -17.17
C ALA A 256 2.68 24.53 -16.47
N TYR A 257 2.65 24.39 -15.15
CA TYR A 257 1.48 24.72 -14.34
C TYR A 257 1.17 26.20 -14.34
N LEU A 258 2.18 27.06 -14.12
CA LEU A 258 1.99 28.52 -14.11
C LEU A 258 1.55 29.05 -15.49
N ALA A 259 2.06 28.49 -16.58
CA ALA A 259 1.62 28.85 -17.94
C ALA A 259 0.14 28.48 -18.18
N TRP A 260 -0.30 27.33 -17.71
CA TRP A 260 -1.70 26.93 -17.75
C TRP A 260 -2.56 27.86 -16.87
N GLN A 261 -2.13 28.12 -15.64
CA GLN A 261 -2.83 28.97 -14.70
C GLN A 261 -3.02 30.42 -15.24
N GLU A 262 -2.00 30.97 -15.87
CA GLU A 262 -2.09 32.27 -16.51
C GLU A 262 -3.12 32.31 -17.65
N THR A 263 -3.15 31.26 -18.47
CA THR A 263 -4.14 31.12 -19.54
C THR A 263 -5.55 31.00 -18.97
N HIS A 264 -5.73 30.10 -17.99
CA HIS A 264 -7.01 29.87 -17.32
C HIS A 264 -7.55 31.19 -16.65
N ALA A 265 -6.68 31.93 -15.99
CA ALA A 265 -7.05 33.21 -15.40
C ALA A 265 -7.40 34.30 -16.46
N ARG A 266 -6.69 34.29 -17.62
CA ARG A 266 -6.98 35.18 -18.76
C ARG A 266 -8.33 34.85 -19.40
N ASP A 267 -8.70 33.57 -19.43
CA ASP A 267 -10.00 33.12 -19.88
C ASP A 267 -11.12 33.34 -18.85
N GLY A 268 -10.78 33.97 -17.73
CA GLY A 268 -11.71 34.43 -16.70
C GLY A 268 -11.97 33.45 -15.57
N GLY A 269 -11.27 32.31 -15.52
CA GLY A 269 -11.32 31.38 -14.39
C GLY A 269 -10.73 32.03 -13.12
N ARG A 270 -11.46 31.94 -12.02
CA ARG A 270 -11.06 32.53 -10.73
C ARG A 270 -11.06 31.46 -9.64
N PHE A 271 -9.95 31.34 -8.94
CA PHE A 271 -9.85 30.47 -7.79
C PHE A 271 -10.88 30.84 -6.71
N GLU A 272 -11.62 29.86 -6.22
CA GLU A 272 -12.60 30.01 -5.14
C GLU A 272 -12.13 29.29 -3.88
N GLN A 273 -11.83 27.98 -3.95
CA GLN A 273 -11.46 27.16 -2.81
C GLN A 273 -10.53 26.00 -3.23
N ALA A 274 -9.72 25.51 -2.29
CA ALA A 274 -8.92 24.29 -2.43
C ALA A 274 -9.13 23.33 -1.28
N GLU A 275 -8.96 22.04 -1.53
CA GLU A 275 -9.05 20.96 -0.55
C GLU A 275 -10.33 21.05 0.29
N LEU A 276 -11.45 21.38 -0.36
CA LEU A 276 -12.74 21.59 0.31
C LEU A 276 -13.37 20.24 0.66
N ALA A 277 -13.51 19.99 1.96
CA ALA A 277 -14.27 18.86 2.44
C ALA A 277 -15.78 19.18 2.39
N LEU A 278 -16.54 18.34 1.70
CA LEU A 278 -17.98 18.48 1.53
C LEU A 278 -18.72 17.21 1.97
N GLU A 279 -19.92 17.43 2.44
CA GLU A 279 -20.89 16.39 2.78
C GLU A 279 -22.25 16.73 2.19
N GLN A 280 -22.83 15.81 1.43
CA GLN A 280 -24.17 15.98 0.84
C GLN A 280 -25.05 14.81 1.23
N ARG A 281 -26.19 15.07 1.82
CA ARG A 281 -27.16 14.03 2.21
C ARG A 281 -27.92 13.53 1.00
N LEU A 282 -27.92 12.22 0.80
CA LEU A 282 -28.66 11.53 -0.25
C LEU A 282 -29.50 10.40 0.36
N GLY A 283 -30.75 10.72 0.77
CA GLY A 283 -31.60 9.78 1.50
C GLY A 283 -30.99 9.37 2.85
N GLU A 284 -30.73 8.09 3.04
CA GLU A 284 -30.13 7.52 4.26
C GLU A 284 -28.58 7.55 4.25
N VAL A 285 -27.96 7.89 3.12
CA VAL A 285 -26.53 7.92 2.94
C VAL A 285 -26.04 9.37 2.87
N THR A 286 -24.88 9.64 3.45
CA THR A 286 -24.18 10.91 3.29
C THR A 286 -23.01 10.72 2.33
N LEU A 287 -23.07 11.37 1.18
CA LEU A 287 -21.93 11.48 0.27
C LEU A 287 -20.87 12.33 0.94
N VAL A 288 -19.62 11.91 0.88
CA VAL A 288 -18.49 12.63 1.48
C VAL A 288 -17.32 12.66 0.52
N GLY A 289 -16.63 13.79 0.47
CA GLY A 289 -15.45 13.92 -0.37
C GLY A 289 -14.69 15.19 -0.08
N ARG A 290 -13.51 15.25 -0.66
CA ARG A 290 -12.66 16.43 -0.66
C ARG A 290 -12.34 16.76 -2.10
N ILE A 291 -12.70 17.97 -2.52
CA ILE A 291 -12.46 18.48 -3.88
C ILE A 291 -11.14 19.23 -3.86
N ASP A 292 -10.22 18.86 -4.77
CA ASP A 292 -8.88 19.44 -4.80
C ASP A 292 -8.90 20.96 -5.03
N ARG A 293 -9.72 21.40 -6.00
CA ARG A 293 -9.88 22.82 -6.33
C ARG A 293 -11.25 23.11 -6.93
N ILE A 294 -11.80 24.25 -6.56
CA ILE A 294 -13.00 24.83 -7.13
C ILE A 294 -12.67 26.21 -7.64
N ASP A 295 -13.00 26.47 -8.89
CA ASP A 295 -12.89 27.78 -9.52
C ASP A 295 -14.27 28.30 -9.92
N ARG A 296 -14.38 29.59 -10.14
CA ARG A 296 -15.55 30.25 -10.73
C ARG A 296 -15.24 30.72 -12.14
N LEU A 297 -16.07 30.28 -13.09
CA LEU A 297 -15.99 30.68 -14.49
C LEU A 297 -16.69 32.04 -14.72
N PRO A 298 -16.46 32.70 -15.88
CA PRO A 298 -17.05 34.03 -16.21
C PRO A 298 -18.59 34.01 -16.25
N ASP A 299 -19.20 32.91 -16.59
CA ASP A 299 -20.66 32.67 -16.62
C ASP A 299 -21.27 32.44 -15.22
N GLY A 300 -20.43 32.38 -14.19
CA GLY A 300 -20.82 32.09 -12.81
C GLY A 300 -20.85 30.62 -12.43
N GLN A 301 -20.62 29.70 -13.37
CA GLN A 301 -20.51 28.27 -13.04
C GLN A 301 -19.33 27.98 -12.11
N ARG A 302 -19.49 26.99 -11.23
CA ARG A 302 -18.37 26.43 -10.48
C ARG A 302 -17.70 25.33 -11.28
N LEU A 303 -16.39 25.42 -11.38
CA LEU A 303 -15.54 24.43 -12.05
C LEU A 303 -14.80 23.59 -11.00
N VAL A 304 -15.12 22.31 -10.97
CA VAL A 304 -14.35 21.32 -10.19
C VAL A 304 -13.10 20.95 -10.96
N ILE A 305 -11.95 21.07 -10.32
CA ILE A 305 -10.65 20.66 -10.88
C ILE A 305 -10.07 19.59 -9.97
N ASP A 306 -9.78 18.43 -10.53
CA ASP A 306 -9.09 17.32 -9.87
C ASP A 306 -7.71 17.13 -10.51
N TYR A 307 -6.67 17.17 -9.68
CA TYR A 307 -5.29 17.07 -10.15
C TYR A 307 -4.88 15.62 -10.38
N LYS A 308 -4.26 15.33 -11.51
CA LYS A 308 -3.76 14.01 -11.85
C LYS A 308 -2.26 14.03 -12.10
N THR A 309 -1.56 13.13 -11.39
CA THR A 309 -0.12 12.88 -11.53
C THR A 309 0.20 11.65 -12.40
N GLU A 310 -0.84 10.99 -12.91
CA GLU A 310 -0.73 9.87 -13.84
C GLU A 310 -0.46 10.33 -15.28
N SER A 311 -0.21 9.37 -16.20
CA SER A 311 -0.01 9.69 -17.61
C SER A 311 -1.25 10.31 -18.25
N ARG A 312 -1.04 11.25 -19.17
CA ARG A 312 -2.13 11.89 -19.93
C ARG A 312 -3.02 10.90 -20.67
N THR A 313 -2.41 9.82 -21.18
CA THR A 313 -3.16 8.74 -21.85
C THR A 313 -4.14 8.09 -20.87
N ARG A 314 -3.72 7.86 -19.63
CA ARG A 314 -4.58 7.30 -18.57
C ARG A 314 -5.67 8.29 -18.16
N THR A 315 -5.31 9.56 -17.96
CA THR A 315 -6.30 10.61 -17.64
C THR A 315 -7.32 10.77 -18.78
N ALA A 316 -6.87 10.77 -20.04
CA ALA A 316 -7.80 10.82 -21.20
C ALA A 316 -8.69 9.58 -21.29
N ALA A 317 -8.20 8.41 -20.91
CA ALA A 317 -8.98 7.18 -20.91
C ALA A 317 -10.16 7.22 -19.91
N ARG A 318 -10.02 7.93 -18.79
CA ARG A 318 -11.11 8.13 -17.82
C ARG A 318 -12.37 8.77 -18.41
N LEU A 319 -12.19 9.60 -19.43
CA LEU A 319 -13.30 10.32 -20.08
C LEU A 319 -13.88 9.58 -21.30
N LYS A 320 -13.26 8.47 -21.75
CA LYS A 320 -13.73 7.72 -22.91
C LYS A 320 -15.04 6.99 -22.66
N ASP A 321 -15.16 6.42 -21.45
CA ASP A 321 -16.35 5.73 -21.00
C ASP A 321 -16.91 6.48 -19.77
N PRO A 322 -17.73 7.51 -19.99
CA PRO A 322 -18.18 8.42 -18.92
C PRO A 322 -18.92 7.73 -17.76
N GLY A 323 -19.47 6.54 -17.99
CA GLY A 323 -20.10 5.74 -16.96
C GLY A 323 -19.12 4.93 -16.11
N GLU A 324 -17.88 4.76 -16.50
CA GLU A 324 -16.88 3.96 -15.80
C GLU A 324 -16.14 4.76 -14.71
N ASP A 325 -15.75 6.00 -15.01
CA ASP A 325 -15.10 6.88 -14.03
C ASP A 325 -16.13 7.72 -13.29
N THR A 326 -16.28 7.49 -12.00
CA THR A 326 -17.30 8.13 -11.16
C THR A 326 -16.80 9.35 -10.41
N GLN A 327 -15.52 9.67 -10.43
CA GLN A 327 -14.92 10.66 -9.54
C GLN A 327 -15.43 12.07 -9.80
N LEU A 328 -15.39 12.58 -11.02
CA LEU A 328 -15.88 13.91 -11.35
C LEU A 328 -17.41 14.04 -11.17
N PRO A 329 -18.25 13.09 -11.64
CA PRO A 329 -19.67 13.10 -11.35
C PRO A 329 -20.00 13.08 -9.86
N PHE A 330 -19.23 12.34 -9.05
CA PHE A 330 -19.39 12.30 -7.60
C PHE A 330 -19.06 13.65 -6.95
N TYR A 331 -17.99 14.30 -7.40
CA TYR A 331 -17.64 15.64 -6.91
C TYR A 331 -18.67 16.69 -7.33
N ALA A 332 -19.23 16.57 -8.53
CA ALA A 332 -20.36 17.40 -8.95
C ALA A 332 -21.62 17.19 -8.08
N ALA A 333 -21.83 15.95 -7.60
CA ALA A 333 -22.94 15.65 -6.69
C ALA A 333 -22.74 16.18 -5.26
N LEU A 334 -21.49 16.44 -4.86
CA LEU A 334 -21.18 17.07 -3.57
C LEU A 334 -21.42 18.58 -3.56
N LEU A 335 -21.44 19.22 -4.73
CA LEU A 335 -21.71 20.63 -4.84
C LEU A 335 -23.21 20.90 -4.81
N ASP A 336 -23.61 21.92 -4.05
CA ASP A 336 -24.94 22.52 -4.14
C ASP A 336 -24.96 23.50 -5.32
N ASP A 337 -24.95 22.95 -6.55
CA ASP A 337 -24.87 23.71 -7.79
C ASP A 337 -25.65 22.96 -8.89
N ASP A 338 -26.59 23.65 -9.55
CA ASP A 338 -27.43 23.04 -10.57
C ASP A 338 -26.67 22.72 -11.86
N ALA A 339 -25.64 23.50 -12.16
CA ALA A 339 -24.91 23.43 -13.41
C ALA A 339 -23.37 23.52 -13.23
N PRO A 340 -22.75 22.62 -12.48
CA PRO A 340 -21.30 22.61 -12.32
C PRO A 340 -20.58 22.23 -13.63
N ALA A 341 -19.33 22.65 -13.76
CA ALA A 341 -18.38 22.12 -14.73
C ALA A 341 -17.33 21.28 -14.00
N ALA A 342 -16.67 20.36 -14.70
CA ALA A 342 -15.62 19.53 -14.10
C ALA A 342 -14.53 19.15 -15.09
N LEU A 343 -13.30 19.04 -14.61
CA LEU A 343 -12.18 18.58 -15.41
C LEU A 343 -11.12 17.86 -14.57
N TYR A 344 -10.38 16.98 -15.23
CA TYR A 344 -9.10 16.48 -14.77
C TYR A 344 -7.98 17.37 -15.26
N LEU A 345 -7.06 17.76 -14.38
CA LEU A 345 -5.88 18.53 -14.73
C LEU A 345 -4.62 17.68 -14.58
N SER A 346 -4.04 17.23 -15.70
CA SER A 346 -2.77 16.49 -15.70
C SER A 346 -1.61 17.45 -15.53
N VAL A 347 -0.89 17.33 -14.41
CA VAL A 347 0.10 18.34 -13.97
C VAL A 347 1.54 17.89 -14.22
N VAL A 348 1.83 16.60 -14.32
CA VAL A 348 3.21 16.06 -14.24
C VAL A 348 3.79 15.64 -15.57
N GLU A 349 2.98 15.14 -16.50
CA GLU A 349 3.49 14.57 -17.75
C GLU A 349 3.71 15.64 -18.84
N GLY A 350 4.92 15.65 -19.40
CA GLY A 350 5.31 16.49 -20.53
C GLY A 350 5.63 17.95 -20.17
N ASP A 351 5.79 18.78 -21.21
CA ASP A 351 6.23 20.17 -21.09
C ASP A 351 5.09 21.18 -20.87
N ALA A 352 3.85 20.71 -20.75
CA ALA A 352 2.68 21.52 -20.54
C ALA A 352 1.67 20.83 -19.64
N THR A 353 1.03 21.56 -18.74
CA THR A 353 -0.16 21.11 -18.00
C THR A 353 -1.35 21.00 -18.96
N LYS A 354 -2.13 19.91 -18.87
CA LYS A 354 -3.25 19.66 -19.79
C LYS A 354 -4.55 19.42 -19.05
N ALA A 355 -5.57 20.20 -19.40
CA ALA A 355 -6.93 20.00 -18.91
C ALA A 355 -7.68 19.01 -19.80
N PHE A 356 -8.52 18.19 -19.16
CA PHE A 356 -9.43 17.23 -19.79
C PHE A 356 -10.82 17.49 -19.20
N THR A 357 -11.62 18.26 -19.93
CA THR A 357 -12.96 18.62 -19.49
C THR A 357 -13.92 17.44 -19.64
N GLN A 358 -14.73 17.19 -18.60
CA GLN A 358 -15.77 16.19 -18.64
C GLN A 358 -17.02 16.80 -19.33
N PRO A 359 -17.40 16.30 -20.51
CA PRO A 359 -18.66 16.73 -21.11
C PRO A 359 -19.84 16.15 -20.33
N ASP A 360 -20.99 16.79 -20.45
CA ASP A 360 -22.29 16.35 -19.92
C ASP A 360 -22.28 16.00 -18.41
N ILE A 361 -21.44 16.70 -17.64
CA ILE A 361 -21.20 16.42 -16.22
C ILE A 361 -22.48 16.41 -15.38
N VAL A 362 -23.46 17.27 -15.71
CA VAL A 362 -24.75 17.34 -15.02
C VAL A 362 -25.54 16.05 -15.22
N ALA A 363 -25.65 15.58 -16.47
CA ALA A 363 -26.35 14.33 -16.76
C ALA A 363 -25.66 13.12 -16.10
N LEU A 364 -24.32 13.08 -16.12
CA LEU A 364 -23.54 12.04 -15.46
C LEU A 364 -23.69 12.06 -13.94
N ARG A 365 -23.72 13.24 -13.33
CA ARG A 365 -24.02 13.43 -11.92
C ARG A 365 -25.39 12.86 -11.55
N ASP A 366 -26.42 13.22 -12.30
CA ASP A 366 -27.79 12.82 -12.01
C ASP A 366 -27.94 11.29 -12.16
N GLN A 367 -27.37 10.71 -13.21
CA GLN A 367 -27.32 9.26 -13.40
C GLN A 367 -26.55 8.55 -12.26
N LEU A 368 -25.45 9.13 -11.82
CA LEU A 368 -24.68 8.58 -10.70
C LEU A 368 -25.48 8.59 -9.41
N VAL A 369 -26.17 9.69 -9.12
CA VAL A 369 -27.02 9.83 -7.93
C VAL A 369 -28.14 8.78 -7.92
N GLU A 370 -28.83 8.57 -9.06
CA GLU A 370 -29.82 7.53 -9.21
C GLU A 370 -29.23 6.12 -9.01
N SER A 371 -28.05 5.88 -9.56
CA SER A 371 -27.35 4.59 -9.41
C SER A 371 -26.96 4.32 -7.96
N ILE A 372 -26.43 5.33 -7.26
CA ILE A 372 -26.12 5.23 -5.82
C ILE A 372 -27.37 4.90 -5.02
N GLN A 373 -28.49 5.61 -5.25
CA GLN A 373 -29.74 5.35 -4.54
C GLN A 373 -30.23 3.92 -4.77
N HIS A 374 -30.19 3.45 -6.02
CA HIS A 374 -30.58 2.09 -6.36
C HIS A 374 -29.69 1.06 -5.66
N ASP A 375 -28.37 1.21 -5.72
CA ASP A 375 -27.44 0.27 -5.12
C ASP A 375 -27.55 0.23 -3.59
N MET A 376 -27.72 1.40 -2.95
CA MET A 376 -27.92 1.48 -1.51
C MET A 376 -29.23 0.79 -1.10
N GLN A 377 -30.30 0.96 -1.89
CA GLN A 377 -31.56 0.27 -1.64
C GLN A 377 -31.41 -1.26 -1.75
N ARG A 378 -30.69 -1.76 -2.74
CA ARG A 378 -30.41 -3.20 -2.88
C ARG A 378 -29.64 -3.74 -1.68
N ILE A 379 -28.62 -3.02 -1.20
CA ILE A 379 -27.85 -3.41 -0.01
C ILE A 379 -28.77 -3.50 1.22
N VAL A 380 -29.63 -2.49 1.43
CA VAL A 380 -30.61 -2.47 2.54
C VAL A 380 -31.60 -3.62 2.45
N GLN A 381 -32.05 -3.99 1.24
CA GLN A 381 -32.91 -5.12 1.00
C GLN A 381 -32.22 -6.48 1.18
N GLY A 382 -30.93 -6.50 1.48
CA GLY A 382 -30.16 -7.70 1.73
C GLY A 382 -29.81 -8.48 0.45
N HIS A 383 -29.71 -7.80 -0.70
CA HIS A 383 -29.19 -8.45 -1.90
C HIS A 383 -27.75 -8.92 -1.67
N PRO A 384 -27.33 -10.04 -2.28
CA PRO A 384 -25.97 -10.55 -2.14
C PRO A 384 -24.95 -9.59 -2.79
N MET A 385 -23.77 -9.55 -2.20
CA MET A 385 -22.64 -8.75 -2.66
C MET A 385 -21.53 -9.68 -3.17
N PRO A 386 -21.65 -10.20 -4.40
CA PRO A 386 -20.74 -11.21 -4.90
C PRO A 386 -19.35 -10.64 -5.20
N ALA A 387 -18.34 -11.50 -5.08
CA ALA A 387 -17.04 -11.22 -5.65
C ALA A 387 -17.09 -11.45 -7.16
N LEU A 388 -16.70 -10.46 -7.96
CA LEU A 388 -16.78 -10.56 -9.41
C LEU A 388 -15.59 -11.32 -10.02
N GLY A 389 -14.41 -11.19 -9.42
CA GLY A 389 -13.20 -11.89 -9.87
C GLY A 389 -12.68 -11.47 -11.24
N ALA A 390 -13.15 -10.34 -11.78
CA ALA A 390 -12.88 -9.90 -13.14
C ALA A 390 -12.03 -8.62 -13.16
N GLY A 391 -11.30 -8.45 -14.26
CA GLY A 391 -10.56 -7.23 -14.59
C GLY A 391 -9.36 -6.94 -13.70
N SER A 392 -8.74 -5.81 -13.95
CA SER A 392 -7.56 -5.29 -13.24
C SER A 392 -7.85 -4.90 -11.78
N ALA A 393 -9.13 -4.75 -11.41
CA ALA A 393 -9.54 -4.47 -10.02
C ALA A 393 -9.08 -5.55 -9.03
N CYS A 394 -8.79 -6.77 -9.50
CA CYS A 394 -8.32 -7.88 -8.68
C CYS A 394 -6.81 -7.93 -8.51
N ASP A 395 -6.02 -7.27 -9.35
CA ASP A 395 -4.56 -7.41 -9.38
C ASP A 395 -3.90 -6.90 -8.08
N TYR A 396 -4.44 -5.81 -7.53
CA TYR A 396 -3.96 -5.18 -6.28
C TYR A 396 -5.09 -5.06 -5.25
N CYS A 397 -5.98 -6.06 -5.19
CA CYS A 397 -7.12 -6.01 -4.29
C CYS A 397 -6.74 -6.46 -2.88
N ALA A 398 -6.81 -5.57 -1.90
CA ALA A 398 -6.56 -5.87 -0.49
C ALA A 398 -7.49 -6.98 0.07
N ALA A 399 -8.68 -7.18 -0.52
CA ALA A 399 -9.59 -8.26 -0.16
C ALA A 399 -9.32 -9.59 -0.88
N ARG A 400 -8.29 -9.71 -1.75
CA ARG A 400 -8.02 -10.91 -2.56
C ARG A 400 -7.79 -12.17 -1.71
N GLY A 401 -7.02 -12.04 -0.62
CA GLY A 401 -6.77 -13.14 0.31
C GLY A 401 -8.04 -13.66 1.00
N LEU A 402 -9.02 -12.77 1.23
CA LEU A 402 -10.29 -13.10 1.84
C LEU A 402 -11.27 -13.71 0.82
N CYS A 403 -11.36 -13.18 -0.39
CA CYS A 403 -12.23 -13.71 -1.43
C CYS A 403 -11.69 -15.01 -2.03
N ARG A 404 -10.40 -15.30 -1.88
CA ARG A 404 -9.72 -16.51 -2.34
C ARG A 404 -9.94 -16.80 -3.83
N ARG A 405 -9.94 -15.76 -4.67
CA ARG A 405 -10.20 -15.86 -6.11
C ARG A 405 -9.40 -16.96 -6.80
N ASP A 406 -8.13 -17.09 -6.42
CA ASP A 406 -7.20 -18.02 -7.05
C ASP A 406 -7.52 -19.49 -6.74
N PHE A 407 -8.47 -19.75 -5.84
CA PHE A 407 -8.88 -21.06 -5.38
C PHE A 407 -10.36 -21.37 -5.65
N TRP A 408 -11.04 -20.57 -6.47
CA TRP A 408 -12.44 -20.83 -6.79
C TRP A 408 -12.61 -22.09 -7.64
N ALA A 409 -13.74 -22.77 -7.47
CA ALA A 409 -14.12 -23.87 -8.34
C ALA A 409 -14.22 -23.38 -9.79
N PRO A 410 -13.85 -24.20 -10.80
CA PRO A 410 -13.88 -23.79 -12.21
C PRO A 410 -15.24 -23.29 -12.70
N ALA A 411 -16.34 -23.79 -12.13
CA ALA A 411 -17.69 -23.34 -12.43
C ALA A 411 -17.97 -21.90 -11.95
N ASP A 412 -17.29 -21.49 -10.85
CA ASP A 412 -17.43 -20.15 -10.27
C ASP A 412 -16.46 -19.14 -10.92
N ALA A 413 -15.41 -19.61 -11.56
CA ALA A 413 -14.42 -18.77 -12.24
C ALA A 413 -14.94 -18.17 -13.55
N GLY A 414 -16.05 -18.64 -14.07
CA GLY A 414 -16.68 -18.21 -15.34
C GLY A 414 -17.68 -17.05 -15.25
N GLY A 415 -17.92 -16.48 -14.07
CA GLY A 415 -18.52 -15.15 -13.90
C GLY A 415 -19.96 -14.96 -14.36
N VAL A 416 -20.84 -15.95 -14.22
CA VAL A 416 -22.29 -15.73 -14.36
C VAL A 416 -22.99 -16.17 -13.08
N VAL A 417 -23.38 -15.19 -12.27
CA VAL A 417 -24.32 -15.45 -11.17
C VAL A 417 -25.68 -15.78 -11.78
N PRO A 418 -26.28 -16.94 -11.50
CA PRO A 418 -27.68 -17.17 -11.88
C PRO A 418 -28.57 -16.12 -11.22
N ALA A 419 -29.47 -15.55 -11.97
CA ALA A 419 -30.36 -14.48 -11.52
C ALA A 419 -31.43 -14.92 -10.48
N ASP A 420 -31.48 -16.23 -10.14
CA ASP A 420 -32.46 -16.81 -9.25
C ASP A 420 -31.80 -17.79 -8.28
N ALA A 421 -31.43 -17.32 -7.09
CA ALA A 421 -31.26 -18.13 -5.90
C ALA A 421 -31.50 -17.28 -4.64
#